data_054cb4f3ca2e84d10dd14d01edfc30ab
#
_entry.id   054cb4f3ca2e84d10dd14d01edfc30ab
#
_cell.length_a   1.000
_cell.length_b   1.000
_cell.length_c   1.000
_cell.angle_alpha   90.00
_cell.angle_beta   90.00
_cell.angle_gamma   90.00
#
_symmetry.space_group_name_H-M   'P 1'
#
loop_
_entity.id
_entity.type
_entity.pdbx_description
1 polymer ?
#
loop_
_entity_poly.entity_id
_entity_poly.type
_entity_poly.pdbx_seq_one_letter_code
_entity_poly.pdbx_strand_id
1 'polypeptide(L)'
;MTRNDFQRWAWIPAVFALLILTTACAPIRQEVNPGRGGYRASGYKGPLGKTNASQNKLPGGSVQKPDAWKDELEGIASWYGVDFNGRLTASGEVYDMYEMTAAHKTLPLGTVVKVHNLDNGKTVTVKVNDRGPYVAGRVIDLSRKAARALGMREDGTAHVRLEVKSMPSD
;
A
#
# COMPACT_ATOMS: atom_id res chain seq x y z
N MET A 1 4.67 -64.74 -13.00
CA MET A 1 5.89 -65.24 -12.37
C MET A 1 6.87 -64.08 -12.46
N THR A 2 7.33 -63.46 -11.41
CA THR A 2 7.45 -63.55 -9.96
C THR A 2 7.54 -62.09 -9.46
N ARG A 3 6.66 -61.57 -8.64
CA ARG A 3 6.59 -61.54 -7.17
C ARG A 3 7.95 -61.30 -6.52
N ASN A 4 8.02 -60.17 -5.73
CA ASN A 4 8.94 -59.85 -4.64
C ASN A 4 10.17 -59.04 -5.05
N ASP A 5 10.05 -57.70 -4.89
CA ASP A 5 11.13 -56.87 -4.36
C ASP A 5 10.53 -55.64 -3.62
N PHE A 6 9.59 -55.92 -2.77
CA PHE A 6 9.08 -54.99 -1.75
C PHE A 6 9.70 -55.43 -0.41
N GLN A 7 10.70 -54.75 0.03
CA GLN A 7 11.30 -54.76 1.39
C GLN A 7 12.82 -54.80 1.34
N ARG A 8 13.46 -53.64 1.45
CA ARG A 8 14.81 -53.52 2.04
C ARG A 8 15.22 -52.06 2.15
N TRP A 9 14.53 -51.26 2.95
CA TRP A 9 15.11 -50.04 3.53
C TRP A 9 14.51 -49.82 4.90
N ALA A 10 14.90 -50.64 5.83
CA ALA A 10 14.68 -50.40 7.25
C ALA A 10 16.04 -50.38 7.94
N TRP A 11 16.19 -49.49 8.90
CA TRP A 11 17.28 -49.44 9.89
C TRP A 11 18.49 -48.60 9.56
N ILE A 12 18.39 -47.29 9.84
CA ILE A 12 19.54 -46.51 10.36
C ILE A 12 19.04 -45.76 11.61
N PRO A 13 19.44 -46.11 12.81
CA PRO A 13 19.22 -45.27 13.98
C PRO A 13 20.32 -44.19 13.99
N ALA A 14 19.97 -42.97 13.63
CA ALA A 14 20.80 -41.80 13.84
C ALA A 14 20.67 -41.36 15.29
N VAL A 15 21.64 -41.74 16.08
CA VAL A 15 21.92 -41.13 17.39
C VAL A 15 22.48 -39.73 17.11
N PHE A 16 21.70 -38.71 17.29
CA PHE A 16 22.21 -37.34 17.34
C PHE A 16 22.16 -36.83 18.77
N ALA A 17 23.38 -36.69 19.31
CA ALA A 17 23.64 -36.14 20.62
C ALA A 17 23.09 -34.72 20.76
N LEU A 18 22.32 -34.51 21.80
CA LEU A 18 21.75 -33.26 22.26
C LEU A 18 22.88 -32.39 22.86
N LEU A 19 23.40 -31.43 22.10
CA LEU A 19 24.25 -30.37 22.60
C LEU A 19 23.40 -29.15 22.93
N ILE A 20 22.97 -29.07 24.19
CA ILE A 20 22.26 -27.88 24.72
C ILE A 20 23.31 -26.79 24.97
N LEU A 21 23.46 -25.87 24.06
CA LEU A 21 24.14 -24.60 24.29
C LEU A 21 23.13 -23.64 24.91
N THR A 22 23.17 -23.49 26.22
CA THR A 22 22.47 -22.43 26.95
C THR A 22 23.18 -21.10 26.69
N THR A 23 22.79 -20.36 25.66
CA THR A 23 23.14 -18.95 25.56
C THR A 23 22.17 -18.17 26.42
N ALA A 24 22.69 -17.64 27.53
CA ALA A 24 22.01 -16.72 28.41
C ALA A 24 21.63 -15.47 27.62
N CYS A 25 20.34 -15.32 27.37
CA CYS A 25 19.76 -14.09 26.78
C CYS A 25 19.70 -13.04 27.89
N ALA A 26 20.65 -12.12 27.93
CA ALA A 26 20.59 -10.96 28.80
C ALA A 26 19.50 -10.01 28.28
N PRO A 27 18.60 -9.49 29.14
CA PRO A 27 17.62 -8.51 28.69
C PRO A 27 18.31 -7.19 28.38
N ILE A 28 18.20 -6.74 27.14
CA ILE A 28 18.59 -5.39 26.74
C ILE A 28 17.65 -4.43 27.45
N ARG A 29 18.15 -3.80 28.48
CA ARG A 29 17.50 -2.69 29.17
C ARG A 29 17.53 -1.48 28.25
N GLN A 30 16.43 -1.17 27.57
CA GLN A 30 16.27 0.11 26.88
C GLN A 30 16.20 1.21 27.93
N GLU A 31 17.26 1.98 28.06
CA GLU A 31 17.23 3.24 28.76
C GLU A 31 16.33 4.20 27.98
N VAL A 32 15.14 4.46 28.52
CA VAL A 32 14.29 5.55 28.11
C VAL A 32 14.93 6.83 28.62
N ASN A 33 15.58 7.57 27.73
CA ASN A 33 16.15 8.88 28.02
C ASN A 33 15.01 9.93 27.98
N PRO A 34 14.56 10.51 29.10
CA PRO A 34 13.62 11.60 29.09
C PRO A 34 14.34 12.93 28.84
N GLY A 35 14.80 13.11 27.60
CA GLY A 35 15.39 14.36 27.16
C GLY A 35 14.35 15.47 27.14
N ARG A 36 14.31 16.26 28.21
CA ARG A 36 13.71 17.59 28.26
C ARG A 36 14.34 18.47 27.17
N GLY A 37 13.70 18.58 26.03
CA GLY A 37 13.96 19.61 25.04
C GLY A 37 12.90 20.69 25.14
N GLY A 38 13.06 21.62 26.10
CA GLY A 38 12.28 22.83 26.13
C GLY A 38 12.67 23.71 24.94
N TYR A 39 11.77 23.88 23.99
CA TYR A 39 11.92 24.89 22.96
C TYR A 39 11.69 26.25 23.56
N ARG A 40 12.79 26.94 23.93
CA ARG A 40 12.77 28.37 24.23
C ARG A 40 12.39 29.11 22.95
N ALA A 41 11.20 29.69 22.94
CA ALA A 41 10.81 30.67 21.95
C ALA A 41 11.79 31.86 22.04
N SER A 42 12.76 31.90 21.14
CA SER A 42 13.63 33.06 20.94
C SER A 42 12.79 34.14 20.27
N GLY A 43 12.49 35.19 21.03
CA GLY A 43 11.76 36.35 20.56
C GLY A 43 12.53 37.07 19.45
N TYR A 44 12.08 36.93 18.23
CA TYR A 44 12.52 37.77 17.12
C TYR A 44 11.74 39.08 17.15
N LYS A 45 12.36 40.16 17.69
CA LYS A 45 11.90 41.53 17.55
C LYS A 45 12.39 42.07 16.20
N GLY A 46 11.62 41.85 15.13
CA GLY A 46 11.80 42.59 13.89
C GLY A 46 11.15 43.99 13.97
N PRO A 47 11.67 45.00 13.22
CA PRO A 47 11.17 46.35 13.28
C PRO A 47 9.75 46.47 12.74
N LEU A 48 8.92 47.29 13.42
CA LEU A 48 7.55 47.64 13.03
C LEU A 48 7.55 48.38 11.71
N GLY A 49 7.44 47.67 10.60
CA GLY A 49 7.15 48.25 9.30
C GLY A 49 5.65 48.46 9.15
N LYS A 50 5.26 49.67 8.74
CA LYS A 50 3.88 50.13 8.56
C LYS A 50 3.15 49.17 7.63
N THR A 51 2.12 48.48 8.14
CA THR A 51 1.26 47.59 7.42
C THR A 51 0.29 48.41 6.55
N ASN A 52 0.53 48.42 5.23
CA ASN A 52 -0.53 48.76 4.29
C ASN A 52 -1.55 47.60 4.33
N ALA A 53 -2.75 47.92 4.80
CA ALA A 53 -3.89 47.02 4.69
C ALA A 53 -4.28 46.87 3.21
N SER A 54 -3.67 45.91 2.54
CA SER A 54 -4.09 45.47 1.21
C SER A 54 -4.28 43.95 1.30
N GLN A 55 -5.54 43.57 1.41
CA GLN A 55 -6.14 42.31 0.97
C GLN A 55 -5.30 41.05 1.19
N ASN A 56 -5.24 40.57 2.44
CA ASN A 56 -4.87 39.20 2.70
C ASN A 56 -6.06 38.29 2.33
N LYS A 57 -6.25 38.07 1.03
CA LYS A 57 -7.01 36.95 0.52
C LYS A 57 -6.24 35.71 0.95
N LEU A 58 -6.76 35.00 1.96
CA LEU A 58 -6.29 33.67 2.30
C LEU A 58 -6.11 32.89 0.99
N PRO A 59 -4.99 32.19 0.78
CA PRO A 59 -4.87 31.32 -0.37
C PRO A 59 -5.99 30.28 -0.19
N GLY A 60 -7.04 30.48 -0.98
CA GLY A 60 -8.12 29.51 -1.12
C GLY A 60 -7.48 28.16 -1.37
N GLY A 61 -8.02 27.13 -0.75
CA GLY A 61 -7.56 25.78 -0.89
C GLY A 61 -7.17 25.52 -2.34
N SER A 62 -6.08 24.81 -2.52
CA SER A 62 -5.61 24.41 -3.82
C SER A 62 -6.80 23.83 -4.58
N VAL A 63 -7.35 24.60 -5.53
CA VAL A 63 -8.25 24.08 -6.53
C VAL A 63 -7.39 23.06 -7.28
N GLN A 64 -7.47 21.81 -6.87
CA GLN A 64 -6.87 20.72 -7.62
C GLN A 64 -7.44 20.85 -9.02
N LYS A 65 -6.55 20.99 -10.01
CA LYS A 65 -6.90 21.03 -11.41
C LYS A 65 -7.91 19.90 -11.63
N PRO A 66 -9.15 20.17 -12.10
CA PRO A 66 -10.21 19.15 -12.13
C PRO A 66 -9.85 17.86 -12.87
N ASP A 67 -8.75 17.89 -13.59
CA ASP A 67 -8.28 16.82 -14.48
C ASP A 67 -6.89 16.28 -14.14
N ALA A 68 -6.33 16.58 -12.96
CA ALA A 68 -4.97 16.12 -12.58
C ALA A 68 -4.81 14.59 -12.62
N TRP A 69 -5.91 13.83 -12.51
CA TRP A 69 -5.93 12.38 -12.60
C TRP A 69 -5.87 11.83 -14.03
N LYS A 70 -6.11 12.65 -15.06
CA LYS A 70 -6.12 12.18 -16.46
C LYS A 70 -4.76 11.68 -16.94
N ASP A 71 -3.69 12.26 -16.41
CA ASP A 71 -2.31 11.88 -16.74
C ASP A 71 -1.88 10.57 -16.04
N GLU A 72 -2.68 10.07 -15.09
CA GLU A 72 -2.41 8.86 -14.31
C GLU A 72 -3.32 7.68 -14.69
N LEU A 73 -3.95 7.73 -15.87
CA LEU A 73 -4.88 6.69 -16.31
C LEU A 73 -4.20 5.51 -17.02
N GLU A 74 -2.92 5.55 -17.28
CA GLU A 74 -2.18 4.46 -17.88
C GLU A 74 -0.82 4.29 -17.21
N GLY A 75 -0.43 3.04 -16.94
CA GLY A 75 0.84 2.73 -16.29
C GLY A 75 0.85 1.31 -15.72
N ILE A 76 1.69 1.12 -14.69
CA ILE A 76 1.84 -0.17 -14.04
C ILE A 76 0.84 -0.31 -12.90
N ALA A 77 0.07 -1.41 -12.89
CA ALA A 77 -0.66 -1.89 -11.72
C ALA A 77 0.20 -2.85 -10.90
N SER A 78 0.00 -2.83 -9.60
CA SER A 78 0.49 -3.82 -8.64
C SER A 78 -0.67 -4.27 -7.75
N TRP A 79 -0.41 -5.07 -6.71
CA TRP A 79 -1.44 -5.47 -5.77
C TRP A 79 -0.89 -5.58 -4.35
N TYR A 80 -1.77 -5.40 -3.36
CA TYR A 80 -1.41 -5.49 -1.93
C TYR A 80 -1.15 -6.92 -1.49
N GLY A 81 -0.07 -7.11 -0.74
CA GLY A 81 0.22 -8.35 -0.05
C GLY A 81 -0.79 -8.66 1.07
N VAL A 82 -0.71 -9.89 1.60
CA VAL A 82 -1.60 -10.36 2.68
C VAL A 82 -1.41 -9.59 3.99
N ASP A 83 -0.25 -8.95 4.19
CA ASP A 83 0.12 -8.22 5.41
C ASP A 83 -0.68 -6.92 5.62
N PHE A 84 -1.40 -6.48 4.60
CA PHE A 84 -2.25 -5.28 4.67
C PHE A 84 -3.69 -5.61 5.09
N ASN A 85 -4.09 -6.89 5.07
CA ASN A 85 -5.45 -7.29 5.41
C ASN A 85 -5.84 -6.89 6.84
N GLY A 86 -6.98 -6.27 7.00
CA GLY A 86 -7.46 -5.77 8.30
C GLY A 86 -6.95 -4.39 8.71
N ARG A 87 -6.10 -3.74 7.91
CA ARG A 87 -5.65 -2.36 8.17
C ARG A 87 -6.67 -1.34 7.67
N LEU A 88 -6.72 -0.17 8.31
CA LEU A 88 -7.53 0.95 7.83
C LEU A 88 -6.94 1.52 6.54
N THR A 89 -7.82 1.79 5.58
CA THR A 89 -7.52 2.49 4.33
C THR A 89 -7.66 4.01 4.52
N ALA A 90 -7.27 4.78 3.53
CA ALA A 90 -7.42 6.24 3.54
C ALA A 90 -8.88 6.72 3.57
N SER A 91 -9.84 5.89 3.15
CA SER A 91 -11.28 6.18 3.30
C SER A 91 -11.82 5.90 4.70
N GLY A 92 -11.03 5.28 5.59
CA GLY A 92 -11.46 4.82 6.90
C GLY A 92 -12.11 3.44 6.92
N GLU A 93 -12.26 2.80 5.75
CA GLU A 93 -12.72 1.41 5.66
C GLU A 93 -11.59 0.45 6.06
N VAL A 94 -11.96 -0.74 6.57
CA VAL A 94 -10.98 -1.80 6.80
C VAL A 94 -10.67 -2.47 5.47
N TYR A 95 -9.39 -2.59 5.12
CA TYR A 95 -8.98 -3.30 3.92
C TYR A 95 -9.31 -4.79 4.03
N ASP A 96 -10.11 -5.28 3.10
CA ASP A 96 -10.36 -6.71 2.88
C ASP A 96 -9.77 -7.13 1.53
N MET A 97 -8.80 -8.05 1.57
CA MET A 97 -8.16 -8.57 0.36
C MET A 97 -9.10 -9.35 -0.56
N TYR A 98 -10.30 -9.70 -0.09
CA TYR A 98 -11.35 -10.42 -0.85
C TYR A 98 -12.40 -9.49 -1.45
N GLU A 99 -12.28 -8.17 -1.31
CA GLU A 99 -13.14 -7.18 -1.95
C GLU A 99 -12.53 -6.64 -3.26
N MET A 100 -13.37 -6.01 -4.09
CA MET A 100 -12.95 -5.39 -5.37
C MET A 100 -12.59 -3.93 -5.14
N THR A 101 -11.42 -3.68 -4.51
CA THR A 101 -10.94 -2.37 -4.12
C THR A 101 -9.54 -2.08 -4.66
N ALA A 102 -9.16 -0.81 -4.62
CA ALA A 102 -7.85 -0.36 -5.07
C ALA A 102 -7.41 0.93 -4.36
N ALA A 103 -6.08 1.21 -4.41
CA ALA A 103 -5.52 2.51 -4.11
C ALA A 103 -5.15 3.27 -5.38
N HIS A 104 -5.40 4.57 -5.37
CA HIS A 104 -4.96 5.51 -6.40
C HIS A 104 -4.50 6.82 -5.76
N LYS A 105 -3.52 7.49 -6.41
CA LYS A 105 -2.89 8.70 -5.85
C LYS A 105 -3.85 9.86 -5.71
N THR A 106 -4.59 10.17 -6.77
CA THR A 106 -5.31 11.43 -6.97
C THR A 106 -6.81 11.28 -7.18
N LEU A 107 -7.30 10.13 -7.69
CA LEU A 107 -8.74 9.90 -7.85
C LEU A 107 -9.48 10.07 -6.52
N PRO A 108 -10.64 10.74 -6.47
CA PRO A 108 -11.45 10.83 -5.27
C PRO A 108 -11.73 9.45 -4.65
N LEU A 109 -11.71 9.35 -3.31
CA LEU A 109 -12.10 8.12 -2.62
C LEU A 109 -13.58 7.84 -2.91
N GLY A 110 -13.92 6.59 -3.18
CA GLY A 110 -15.25 6.19 -3.65
C GLY A 110 -15.40 6.12 -5.16
N THR A 111 -14.44 6.64 -5.94
CA THR A 111 -14.46 6.53 -7.41
C THR A 111 -14.48 5.05 -7.82
N VAL A 112 -15.33 4.72 -8.78
CA VAL A 112 -15.38 3.39 -9.41
C VAL A 112 -14.60 3.44 -10.72
N VAL A 113 -13.64 2.53 -10.85
CA VAL A 113 -12.71 2.47 -11.99
C VAL A 113 -12.79 1.09 -12.63
N LYS A 114 -12.88 1.06 -13.96
CA LYS A 114 -12.64 -0.16 -14.75
C LYS A 114 -11.16 -0.19 -15.14
N VAL A 115 -10.49 -1.24 -14.73
CA VAL A 115 -9.07 -1.49 -15.01
C VAL A 115 -8.98 -2.45 -16.17
N HIS A 116 -8.28 -2.06 -17.23
CA HIS A 116 -8.01 -2.88 -18.40
C HIS A 116 -6.55 -3.34 -18.33
N ASN A 117 -6.33 -4.64 -18.28
CA ASN A 117 -4.99 -5.21 -18.40
C ASN A 117 -4.62 -5.28 -19.87
N LEU A 118 -3.62 -4.53 -20.28
CA LEU A 118 -3.17 -4.41 -21.66
C LEU A 118 -2.36 -5.63 -22.13
N ASP A 119 -1.81 -6.41 -21.19
CA ASP A 119 -0.99 -7.57 -21.49
C ASP A 119 -1.85 -8.81 -21.86
N ASN A 120 -3.06 -8.93 -21.26
CA ASN A 120 -3.92 -10.11 -21.45
C ASN A 120 -5.38 -9.81 -21.85
N GLY A 121 -5.75 -8.53 -21.98
CA GLY A 121 -7.08 -8.08 -22.38
C GLY A 121 -8.19 -8.21 -21.33
N LYS A 122 -7.91 -8.74 -20.13
CA LYS A 122 -8.89 -8.86 -19.04
C LYS A 122 -9.22 -7.52 -18.45
N THR A 123 -10.41 -7.41 -17.87
CA THR A 123 -10.87 -6.20 -17.19
C THR A 123 -11.52 -6.51 -15.86
N VAL A 124 -11.39 -5.58 -14.90
CA VAL A 124 -12.09 -5.64 -13.61
C VAL A 124 -12.59 -4.26 -13.23
N THR A 125 -13.65 -4.21 -12.44
CA THR A 125 -14.15 -2.96 -11.87
C THR A 125 -13.87 -2.95 -10.38
N VAL A 126 -13.26 -1.85 -9.88
CA VAL A 126 -12.84 -1.69 -8.48
C VAL A 126 -13.30 -0.34 -7.94
N LYS A 127 -13.49 -0.25 -6.62
CA LYS A 127 -13.70 1.00 -5.89
C LYS A 127 -12.35 1.48 -5.36
N VAL A 128 -12.02 2.74 -5.60
CA VAL A 128 -10.85 3.40 -5.01
C VAL A 128 -11.21 3.79 -3.56
N ASN A 129 -10.60 3.14 -2.59
CA ASN A 129 -10.82 3.42 -1.18
C ASN A 129 -9.52 3.72 -0.40
N ASP A 130 -8.38 3.71 -1.09
CA ASP A 130 -7.10 3.96 -0.45
C ASP A 130 -6.20 4.89 -1.29
N ARG A 131 -5.10 5.35 -0.68
CA ARG A 131 -4.08 6.22 -1.26
C ARG A 131 -2.80 5.48 -1.57
N GLY A 132 -2.19 5.79 -2.69
CA GLY A 132 -1.03 5.16 -3.30
C GLY A 132 -1.31 4.81 -4.75
N PRO A 133 -0.40 4.10 -5.41
CA PRO A 133 0.96 3.74 -4.98
C PRO A 133 1.93 4.93 -4.97
N TYR A 134 2.88 4.92 -4.03
CA TYR A 134 3.95 5.93 -3.96
C TYR A 134 5.27 5.46 -4.62
N VAL A 135 5.17 4.42 -5.44
CA VAL A 135 6.27 3.90 -6.24
C VAL A 135 6.20 4.50 -7.65
N ALA A 136 7.32 4.98 -8.16
CA ALA A 136 7.39 5.58 -9.49
C ALA A 136 6.94 4.58 -10.58
N GLY A 137 6.20 5.06 -11.57
CA GLY A 137 5.67 4.26 -12.67
C GLY A 137 4.40 3.46 -12.36
N ARG A 138 4.06 3.26 -11.07
CA ARG A 138 2.80 2.62 -10.69
C ARG A 138 1.67 3.65 -10.60
N VAL A 139 0.51 3.28 -11.12
CA VAL A 139 -0.70 4.12 -11.14
C VAL A 139 -1.79 3.61 -10.21
N ILE A 140 -1.88 2.31 -9.98
CA ILE A 140 -2.92 1.69 -9.14
C ILE A 140 -2.36 0.46 -8.42
N ASP A 141 -2.78 0.27 -7.15
CA ASP A 141 -2.55 -0.96 -6.41
C ASP A 141 -3.89 -1.64 -6.14
N LEU A 142 -4.05 -2.87 -6.62
CA LEU A 142 -5.29 -3.63 -6.55
C LEU A 142 -5.38 -4.48 -5.28
N SER A 143 -6.59 -4.80 -4.85
CA SER A 143 -6.79 -5.88 -3.89
C SER A 143 -6.38 -7.22 -4.50
N ARG A 144 -6.10 -8.21 -3.64
CA ARG A 144 -5.75 -9.57 -4.08
C ARG A 144 -6.82 -10.21 -4.97
N LYS A 145 -8.09 -10.00 -4.64
CA LYS A 145 -9.23 -10.49 -5.44
C LYS A 145 -9.25 -9.83 -6.82
N ALA A 146 -9.08 -8.52 -6.88
CA ALA A 146 -9.06 -7.77 -8.14
C ALA A 146 -7.88 -8.19 -9.02
N ALA A 147 -6.67 -8.31 -8.47
CA ALA A 147 -5.48 -8.77 -9.18
C ALA A 147 -5.65 -10.19 -9.76
N ARG A 148 -6.27 -11.10 -8.97
CA ARG A 148 -6.58 -12.46 -9.45
C ARG A 148 -7.57 -12.43 -10.61
N ALA A 149 -8.65 -11.64 -10.50
CA ALA A 149 -9.65 -11.52 -11.56
C ALA A 149 -9.07 -10.89 -12.84
N LEU A 150 -8.16 -9.90 -12.68
CA LEU A 150 -7.44 -9.25 -13.77
C LEU A 150 -6.37 -10.16 -14.40
N GLY A 151 -6.04 -11.30 -13.77
CA GLY A 151 -5.08 -12.26 -14.25
C GLY A 151 -3.63 -11.83 -14.16
N MET A 152 -3.29 -10.98 -13.15
CA MET A 152 -1.93 -10.45 -12.93
C MET A 152 -1.30 -10.90 -11.62
N ARG A 153 -1.99 -11.73 -10.84
CA ARG A 153 -1.54 -12.08 -9.49
C ARG A 153 -0.19 -12.81 -9.48
N GLU A 154 0.04 -13.69 -10.44
CA GLU A 154 1.26 -14.51 -10.50
C GLU A 154 2.45 -13.68 -10.99
N ASP A 155 2.21 -12.73 -11.91
CA ASP A 155 3.24 -11.83 -12.46
C ASP A 155 3.57 -10.68 -11.48
N GLY A 156 2.69 -10.41 -10.52
CA GLY A 156 2.84 -9.34 -9.52
C GLY A 156 2.50 -7.95 -10.03
N THR A 157 2.70 -7.68 -11.30
CA THR A 157 2.44 -6.40 -11.98
C THR A 157 1.83 -6.61 -13.35
N ALA A 158 1.19 -5.57 -13.91
CA ALA A 158 0.68 -5.57 -15.29
C ALA A 158 0.63 -4.14 -15.84
N HIS A 159 0.73 -3.99 -17.16
CA HIS A 159 0.40 -2.73 -17.83
C HIS A 159 -1.10 -2.56 -17.89
N VAL A 160 -1.60 -1.44 -17.40
CA VAL A 160 -3.03 -1.20 -17.32
C VAL A 160 -3.44 0.16 -17.85
N ARG A 161 -4.69 0.24 -18.33
CA ARG A 161 -5.40 1.48 -18.58
C ARG A 161 -6.61 1.56 -17.65
N LEU A 162 -6.83 2.74 -17.08
CA LEU A 162 -7.92 3.00 -16.16
C LEU A 162 -9.03 3.78 -16.88
N GLU A 163 -10.26 3.37 -16.70
CA GLU A 163 -11.47 4.04 -17.19
C GLU A 163 -12.35 4.40 -15.99
N VAL A 164 -12.53 5.69 -15.72
CA VAL A 164 -13.40 6.15 -14.63
C VAL A 164 -14.86 5.91 -15.03
N LYS A 165 -15.58 5.13 -14.24
CA LYS A 165 -17.00 4.78 -14.48
C LYS A 165 -17.94 5.69 -13.71
N SER A 166 -17.61 6.02 -12.47
CA SER A 166 -18.36 6.99 -11.66
C SER A 166 -17.44 7.61 -10.62
N MET A 167 -17.72 8.86 -10.29
CA MET A 167 -17.13 9.56 -9.16
C MET A 167 -18.11 9.60 -7.99
N PRO A 168 -17.65 9.71 -6.74
CA PRO A 168 -18.54 9.91 -5.61
C PRO A 168 -19.33 11.20 -5.83
N SER A 169 -20.62 11.19 -5.48
CA SER A 169 -21.40 12.42 -5.33
C SER A 169 -20.97 13.11 -4.04
N ASP A 170 -20.78 14.40 -4.12
CA ASP A 170 -20.58 15.27 -2.94
C ASP A 170 -21.80 15.22 -2.02
#